data_57feb24dc77ce856adfdc09cbfba29a3
#
_entry.id   57feb24dc77ce856adfdc09cbfba29a3
#
_cell.length_a   1.000
_cell.length_b   1.000
_cell.length_c   1.000
_cell.angle_alpha   90.00
_cell.angle_beta   90.00
_cell.angle_gamma   90.00
#
_symmetry.space_group_name_H-M   'P 1'
#
loop_
_entity.id
_entity.type
_entity.pdbx_description
1 polymer ?
#
loop_
_entity_poly.entity_id
_entity_poly.type
_entity_poly.pdbx_seq_one_letter_code
_entity_poly.pdbx_strand_id
1 'polypeptide(L)'
;MKTLFIPAKIKSEINEKKISQLKLPINIAIAYSIQHKEIAEKIKAILSKKHKITLTTQVLGCSSPKFPKETEAILLLSSGKFHAVSLAFESGIPVYILESDTLKKISKEEIDLLNKKKMASYLKFLNAEKIGVLISTKPGQENLEKALSLRLKNKKIYLFLSNNIDINEFENFGINSWVNTACPRLDFDSSVINLKNLNFR
;
A
#
# COMPACT_ATOMS: atom_id res chain seq x y z
N MET A 1 23.02 12.27 8.15
CA MET A 1 22.20 13.46 7.82
C MET A 1 20.93 13.40 8.67
N LYS A 2 20.55 14.49 9.36
CA LYS A 2 19.29 14.53 10.14
C LYS A 2 18.14 14.88 9.19
N THR A 3 17.08 14.09 9.17
CA THR A 3 15.91 14.32 8.32
C THR A 3 14.71 14.69 9.18
N LEU A 4 14.03 15.79 8.82
CA LEU A 4 12.79 16.25 9.45
C LEU A 4 11.62 15.94 8.51
N PHE A 5 10.63 15.20 9.01
CA PHE A 5 9.38 14.93 8.29
C PHE A 5 8.29 15.89 8.78
N ILE A 6 7.81 16.74 7.89
CA ILE A 6 6.73 17.70 8.18
C ILE A 6 5.45 17.17 7.54
N PRO A 7 4.41 16.81 8.33
CA PRO A 7 3.16 16.32 7.77
C PRO A 7 2.41 17.47 7.08
N ALA A 8 2.18 17.35 5.78
CA ALA A 8 1.30 18.23 5.05
C ALA A 8 -0.16 17.92 5.39
N LYS A 9 -1.00 18.96 5.50
CA LYS A 9 -2.43 18.84 5.80
C LYS A 9 -3.25 19.28 4.60
N ILE A 10 -4.28 18.52 4.27
CA ILE A 10 -5.28 18.93 3.27
C ILE A 10 -6.41 19.65 4.02
N LYS A 11 -6.68 20.88 3.60
CA LYS A 11 -7.88 21.60 4.00
C LYS A 11 -8.98 21.29 2.98
N SER A 12 -10.01 20.61 3.40
CA SER A 12 -11.18 20.31 2.59
C SER A 12 -12.44 20.62 3.38
N GLU A 13 -13.39 21.24 2.73
CA GLU A 13 -14.74 21.39 3.26
C GLU A 13 -15.48 20.07 3.14
N ILE A 14 -16.21 19.69 4.18
CA ILE A 14 -16.97 18.46 4.25
C ILE A 14 -18.45 18.82 4.21
N ASN A 15 -19.18 18.25 3.27
CA ASN A 15 -20.63 18.34 3.27
C ASN A 15 -21.21 17.28 4.24
N GLU A 16 -21.52 17.70 5.46
CA GLU A 16 -22.02 16.79 6.51
C GLU A 16 -23.26 16.02 6.10
N LYS A 17 -24.21 16.68 5.36
CA LYS A 17 -25.42 16.02 4.87
C LYS A 17 -25.11 14.86 3.94
N LYS A 18 -24.21 15.07 2.98
CA LYS A 18 -23.78 14.00 2.05
C LYS A 18 -23.06 12.87 2.78
N ILE A 19 -22.14 13.19 3.71
CA ILE A 19 -21.43 12.16 4.51
C ILE A 19 -22.40 11.35 5.35
N SER A 20 -23.40 11.96 5.98
CA SER A 20 -24.40 11.23 6.80
C SER A 20 -25.32 10.32 5.98
N GLN A 21 -25.36 10.48 4.66
CA GLN A 21 -26.17 9.68 3.72
C GLN A 21 -25.37 8.60 2.99
N LEU A 22 -24.08 8.45 3.28
CA LEU A 22 -23.28 7.41 2.66
C LEU A 22 -23.84 6.01 2.96
N LYS A 23 -23.94 5.21 1.91
CA LYS A 23 -24.42 3.81 2.02
C LYS A 23 -23.25 2.91 2.39
N LEU A 24 -23.03 2.72 3.68
CA LEU A 24 -21.99 1.86 4.25
C LEU A 24 -22.62 0.81 5.18
N PRO A 25 -21.97 -0.34 5.42
CA PRO A 25 -22.38 -1.31 6.44
C PRO A 25 -22.39 -0.73 7.84
N ILE A 26 -22.92 -1.48 8.81
CA ILE A 26 -23.01 -1.02 10.20
C ILE A 26 -21.62 -0.93 10.83
N ASN A 27 -20.79 -1.96 10.64
CA ASN A 27 -19.46 -2.06 11.27
C ASN A 27 -18.38 -1.63 10.27
N ILE A 28 -17.84 -0.44 10.42
CA ILE A 28 -16.83 0.11 9.49
C ILE A 28 -15.55 0.49 10.22
N ALA A 29 -14.43 0.34 9.52
CA ALA A 29 -13.17 0.96 9.92
C ALA A 29 -12.90 2.21 9.09
N ILE A 30 -12.26 3.21 9.68
CA ILE A 30 -11.81 4.43 8.99
C ILE A 30 -10.29 4.37 8.88
N ALA A 31 -9.80 4.33 7.65
CA ALA A 31 -8.37 4.40 7.33
C ALA A 31 -8.06 5.74 6.64
N TYR A 32 -6.92 6.35 6.95
CA TYR A 32 -6.57 7.63 6.36
C TYR A 32 -5.06 7.79 6.15
N SER A 33 -4.66 8.51 5.11
CA SER A 33 -3.29 9.01 4.99
C SER A 33 -3.09 10.21 5.90
N ILE A 34 -1.85 10.48 6.34
CA ILE A 34 -1.53 11.53 7.32
C ILE A 34 -2.13 12.90 6.96
N GLN A 35 -2.18 13.21 5.68
CA GLN A 35 -2.72 14.47 5.17
C GLN A 35 -4.22 14.64 5.45
N HIS A 36 -4.96 13.53 5.61
CA HIS A 36 -6.42 13.50 5.81
C HIS A 36 -6.82 13.28 7.27
N LYS A 37 -5.89 13.36 8.22
CA LYS A 37 -6.17 13.07 9.63
C LYS A 37 -7.32 13.91 10.19
N GLU A 38 -7.27 15.23 10.01
CA GLU A 38 -8.31 16.13 10.54
C GLU A 38 -9.69 15.87 9.90
N ILE A 39 -9.68 15.56 8.59
CA ILE A 39 -10.89 15.18 7.85
C ILE A 39 -11.45 13.87 8.40
N ALA A 40 -10.58 12.88 8.68
CA ALA A 40 -10.97 11.59 9.21
C ALA A 40 -11.67 11.71 10.58
N GLU A 41 -11.17 12.57 11.46
CA GLU A 41 -11.79 12.82 12.76
C GLU A 41 -13.19 13.44 12.63
N LYS A 42 -13.36 14.41 11.72
CA LYS A 42 -14.67 15.00 11.44
C LYS A 42 -15.66 13.97 10.88
N ILE A 43 -15.23 13.18 9.90
CA ILE A 43 -16.06 12.14 9.27
C ILE A 43 -16.43 11.07 10.29
N LYS A 44 -15.49 10.67 11.16
CA LYS A 44 -15.77 9.77 12.28
C LYS A 44 -16.90 10.28 13.16
N ALA A 45 -16.85 11.54 13.57
CA ALA A 45 -17.90 12.13 14.41
C ALA A 45 -19.28 12.11 13.72
N ILE A 46 -19.35 12.35 12.41
CA ILE A 46 -20.60 12.30 11.65
C ILE A 46 -21.12 10.85 11.54
N LEU A 47 -20.25 9.91 11.14
CA LEU A 47 -20.63 8.53 10.85
C LEU A 47 -20.93 7.72 12.11
N SER A 48 -20.31 8.04 13.25
CA SER A 48 -20.57 7.37 14.55
C SER A 48 -22.03 7.50 15.03
N LYS A 49 -22.81 8.40 14.43
CA LYS A 49 -24.25 8.53 14.71
C LYS A 49 -25.08 7.37 14.16
N LYS A 50 -24.60 6.69 13.11
CA LYS A 50 -25.32 5.64 12.38
C LYS A 50 -24.53 4.34 12.23
N HIS A 51 -23.21 4.38 12.37
CA HIS A 51 -22.30 3.26 12.16
C HIS A 51 -21.45 3.02 13.39
N LYS A 52 -21.13 1.76 13.66
CA LYS A 52 -20.12 1.37 14.64
C LYS A 52 -18.74 1.48 14.04
N ILE A 53 -17.92 2.40 14.53
CA ILE A 53 -16.53 2.54 14.07
C ILE A 53 -15.66 1.53 14.81
N THR A 54 -15.25 0.47 14.12
CA THR A 54 -14.48 -0.65 14.72
C THR A 54 -13.01 -0.30 14.89
N LEU A 55 -12.47 0.53 14.03
CA LEU A 55 -11.09 0.99 14.08
C LEU A 55 -10.94 2.33 13.35
N THR A 56 -10.09 3.21 13.87
CA THR A 56 -9.62 4.41 13.16
C THR A 56 -8.11 4.35 13.13
N THR A 57 -7.50 4.30 11.93
CA THR A 57 -6.06 4.10 11.81
C THR A 57 -5.46 4.87 10.64
N GLN A 58 -4.24 5.35 10.85
CA GLN A 58 -3.43 5.88 9.76
C GLN A 58 -2.86 4.73 8.93
N VAL A 59 -2.92 4.88 7.60
CA VAL A 59 -2.33 3.92 6.66
C VAL A 59 -1.25 4.58 5.81
N LEU A 60 -0.20 3.81 5.58
CA LEU A 60 0.86 4.08 4.62
C LEU A 60 0.83 2.97 3.56
N GLY A 61 1.45 3.21 2.40
CA GLY A 61 1.55 2.17 1.37
C GLY A 61 2.28 0.90 1.79
N CYS A 62 3.02 0.95 2.90
CA CYS A 62 3.74 -0.19 3.49
C CYS A 62 3.09 -0.73 4.77
N SER A 63 2.02 -0.13 5.26
CA SER A 63 1.34 -0.60 6.47
C SER A 63 0.35 -1.72 6.14
N SER A 64 0.29 -2.71 7.03
CA SER A 64 -0.69 -3.80 6.97
C SER A 64 -1.48 -3.81 8.28
N PRO A 65 -2.42 -2.87 8.47
CA PRO A 65 -3.20 -2.78 9.70
C PRO A 65 -4.07 -4.02 9.87
N LYS A 66 -4.17 -4.49 11.13
CA LYS A 66 -5.09 -5.56 11.49
C LYS A 66 -6.42 -4.97 11.88
N PHE A 67 -7.47 -5.38 11.20
CA PHE A 67 -8.84 -4.95 11.50
C PHE A 67 -9.56 -5.94 12.42
N PRO A 68 -10.44 -5.47 13.32
CA PRO A 68 -11.31 -6.34 14.08
C PRO A 68 -12.15 -7.25 13.19
N LYS A 69 -12.45 -8.47 13.66
CA LYS A 69 -13.18 -9.48 12.85
C LYS A 69 -14.59 -9.02 12.45
N GLU A 70 -15.21 -8.18 13.24
CA GLU A 70 -16.52 -7.62 12.95
C GLU A 70 -16.53 -6.50 11.90
N THR A 71 -15.38 -6.07 11.40
CA THR A 71 -15.30 -5.01 10.37
C THR A 71 -15.82 -5.51 9.04
N GLU A 72 -16.90 -4.90 8.55
CA GLU A 72 -17.57 -5.27 7.29
C GLU A 72 -17.07 -4.46 6.09
N ALA A 73 -16.55 -3.24 6.34
CA ALA A 73 -15.98 -2.39 5.30
C ALA A 73 -14.94 -1.42 5.86
N ILE A 74 -14.07 -0.95 5.00
CA ILE A 74 -13.07 0.07 5.30
C ILE A 74 -13.40 1.31 4.48
N LEU A 75 -13.60 2.45 5.15
CA LEU A 75 -13.67 3.75 4.52
C LEU A 75 -12.27 4.37 4.50
N LEU A 76 -11.71 4.53 3.32
CA LEU A 76 -10.38 5.08 3.13
C LEU A 76 -10.44 6.55 2.69
N LEU A 77 -9.72 7.40 3.42
CA LEU A 77 -9.49 8.81 3.13
C LEU A 77 -8.04 8.98 2.67
N SER A 78 -7.83 8.94 1.37
CA SER A 78 -6.49 9.01 0.77
C SER A 78 -6.58 9.51 -0.66
N SER A 79 -5.53 10.14 -1.14
CA SER A 79 -5.41 10.49 -2.54
C SER A 79 -4.94 9.28 -3.35
N GLY A 80 -5.69 8.89 -4.37
CA GLY A 80 -5.34 7.86 -5.34
C GLY A 80 -5.64 6.43 -4.92
N LYS A 81 -5.76 5.58 -5.94
CA LYS A 81 -6.25 4.20 -5.83
C LYS A 81 -5.26 3.21 -5.20
N PHE A 82 -3.96 3.50 -5.24
CA PHE A 82 -2.92 2.57 -4.79
C PHE A 82 -3.17 2.04 -3.37
N HIS A 83 -3.38 2.95 -2.39
CA HIS A 83 -3.61 2.55 -1.00
C HIS A 83 -4.87 1.69 -0.85
N ALA A 84 -5.92 2.02 -1.62
CA ALA A 84 -7.20 1.34 -1.52
C ALA A 84 -7.15 -0.09 -2.07
N VAL A 85 -6.56 -0.27 -3.26
CA VAL A 85 -6.45 -1.60 -3.90
C VAL A 85 -5.52 -2.50 -3.07
N SER A 86 -4.38 -1.96 -2.60
CA SER A 86 -3.46 -2.72 -1.74
C SER A 86 -4.12 -3.10 -0.41
N LEU A 87 -4.87 -2.18 0.20
CA LEU A 87 -5.56 -2.41 1.46
C LEU A 87 -6.66 -3.47 1.31
N ALA A 88 -7.44 -3.40 0.21
CA ALA A 88 -8.47 -4.40 -0.10
C ALA A 88 -7.85 -5.78 -0.35
N PHE A 89 -6.75 -5.85 -1.09
CA PHE A 89 -6.02 -7.08 -1.37
C PHE A 89 -5.45 -7.72 -0.09
N GLU A 90 -4.82 -6.92 0.79
CA GLU A 90 -4.16 -7.44 1.99
C GLU A 90 -5.15 -7.79 3.11
N SER A 91 -6.24 -7.02 3.27
CA SER A 91 -7.22 -7.25 4.35
C SER A 91 -8.32 -8.23 3.97
N GLY A 92 -8.63 -8.40 2.68
CA GLY A 92 -9.79 -9.14 2.20
C GLY A 92 -11.14 -8.47 2.51
N ILE A 93 -11.12 -7.25 3.06
CA ILE A 93 -12.31 -6.49 3.44
C ILE A 93 -12.67 -5.50 2.31
N PRO A 94 -13.96 -5.31 1.98
CA PRO A 94 -14.38 -4.29 1.03
C PRO A 94 -13.86 -2.90 1.39
N VAL A 95 -13.17 -2.22 0.47
CA VAL A 95 -12.65 -0.87 0.66
C VAL A 95 -13.43 0.12 -0.17
N TYR A 96 -13.82 1.21 0.45
CA TYR A 96 -14.46 2.36 -0.16
C TYR A 96 -13.53 3.56 -0.03
N ILE A 97 -13.31 4.28 -1.12
CA ILE A 97 -12.58 5.55 -1.13
C ILE A 97 -13.61 6.66 -1.05
N LEU A 98 -13.39 7.62 -0.18
CA LEU A 98 -14.13 8.87 -0.18
C LEU A 98 -13.28 9.94 -0.88
N GLU A 99 -13.71 10.33 -2.07
CA GLU A 99 -13.13 11.42 -2.85
C GLU A 99 -14.10 12.59 -2.87
N SER A 100 -13.76 13.68 -2.18
CA SER A 100 -14.67 14.81 -1.92
C SER A 100 -15.94 14.32 -1.21
N ASP A 101 -17.07 14.21 -1.91
CA ASP A 101 -18.35 13.74 -1.36
C ASP A 101 -18.83 12.45 -2.04
N THR A 102 -18.00 11.81 -2.85
CA THR A 102 -18.36 10.62 -3.62
C THR A 102 -17.70 9.37 -3.04
N LEU A 103 -18.52 8.36 -2.80
CA LEU A 103 -18.08 7.05 -2.33
C LEU A 103 -17.82 6.13 -3.51
N LYS A 104 -16.60 5.63 -3.64
CA LYS A 104 -16.21 4.68 -4.68
C LYS A 104 -15.72 3.39 -4.06
N LYS A 105 -16.39 2.28 -4.37
CA LYS A 105 -15.97 0.94 -3.96
C LYS A 105 -14.85 0.44 -4.86
N ILE A 106 -13.82 -0.17 -4.30
CA ILE A 106 -12.81 -0.90 -5.06
C ILE A 106 -13.44 -2.16 -5.63
N SER A 107 -13.28 -2.34 -6.93
CA SER A 107 -13.87 -3.47 -7.64
C SER A 107 -13.05 -4.75 -7.46
N LYS A 108 -13.70 -5.88 -7.68
CA LYS A 108 -13.03 -7.18 -7.66
C LYS A 108 -12.00 -7.29 -8.78
N GLU A 109 -12.31 -6.74 -9.94
CA GLU A 109 -11.42 -6.72 -11.10
C GLU A 109 -10.10 -5.98 -10.82
N GLU A 110 -10.16 -4.85 -10.07
CA GLU A 110 -8.96 -4.11 -9.67
C GLU A 110 -8.08 -4.94 -8.72
N ILE A 111 -8.70 -5.68 -7.79
CA ILE A 111 -8.00 -6.57 -6.85
C ILE A 111 -7.40 -7.76 -7.60
N ASP A 112 -8.18 -8.39 -8.49
CA ASP A 112 -7.74 -9.53 -9.29
C ASP A 112 -6.58 -9.16 -10.24
N LEU A 113 -6.61 -7.95 -10.80
CA LEU A 113 -5.52 -7.45 -11.62
C LEU A 113 -4.22 -7.31 -10.82
N LEU A 114 -4.29 -6.76 -9.60
CA LEU A 114 -3.14 -6.67 -8.71
C LEU A 114 -2.62 -8.08 -8.35
N ASN A 115 -3.51 -9.00 -8.04
CA ASN A 115 -3.15 -10.38 -7.72
C ASN A 115 -2.42 -11.06 -8.88
N LYS A 116 -2.95 -10.93 -10.12
CA LYS A 116 -2.31 -11.47 -11.33
C LYS A 116 -0.91 -10.89 -11.54
N LYS A 117 -0.74 -9.58 -11.36
CA LYS A 117 0.60 -8.93 -11.46
C LYS A 117 1.58 -9.50 -10.42
N LYS A 118 1.15 -9.63 -9.16
CA LYS A 118 1.99 -10.20 -8.09
C LYS A 118 2.37 -11.66 -8.37
N MET A 119 1.42 -12.46 -8.83
CA MET A 119 1.67 -13.85 -9.22
C MET A 119 2.66 -13.96 -10.39
N ALA A 120 2.49 -13.13 -11.43
CA ALA A 120 3.41 -13.10 -12.57
C ALA A 120 4.83 -12.71 -12.14
N SER A 121 4.98 -11.70 -11.29
CA SER A 121 6.28 -11.30 -10.73
C SER A 121 6.90 -12.40 -9.88
N TYR A 122 6.10 -13.13 -9.10
CA TYR A 122 6.56 -14.25 -8.30
C TYR A 122 7.03 -15.43 -9.16
N LEU A 123 6.30 -15.78 -10.21
CA LEU A 123 6.70 -16.82 -11.17
C LEU A 123 8.00 -16.43 -11.88
N LYS A 124 8.13 -15.18 -12.31
CA LYS A 124 9.36 -14.66 -12.89
C LYS A 124 10.54 -14.80 -11.93
N PHE A 125 10.33 -14.48 -10.65
CA PHE A 125 11.35 -14.64 -9.60
C PHE A 125 11.75 -16.10 -9.41
N LEU A 126 10.81 -17.04 -9.37
CA LEU A 126 11.10 -18.47 -9.20
C LEU A 126 12.00 -19.00 -10.31
N ASN A 127 11.76 -18.60 -11.56
CA ASN A 127 12.53 -19.06 -12.73
C ASN A 127 13.82 -18.27 -12.99
N ALA A 128 14.03 -17.17 -12.25
CA ALA A 128 15.19 -16.31 -12.46
C ALA A 128 16.46 -16.92 -11.83
N GLU A 129 17.58 -16.86 -12.57
CA GLU A 129 18.91 -17.19 -12.06
C GLU A 129 19.62 -15.95 -11.47
N LYS A 130 19.43 -14.79 -12.11
CA LYS A 130 20.01 -13.50 -11.69
C LYS A 130 18.96 -12.63 -11.07
N ILE A 131 19.13 -12.29 -9.82
CA ILE A 131 18.22 -11.47 -9.04
C ILE A 131 18.88 -10.13 -8.71
N GLY A 132 18.23 -9.03 -9.12
CA GLY A 132 18.58 -7.69 -8.65
C GLY A 132 17.82 -7.34 -7.38
N VAL A 133 18.51 -6.89 -6.35
CA VAL A 133 17.89 -6.42 -5.11
C VAL A 133 17.98 -4.90 -5.07
N LEU A 134 16.82 -4.25 -5.12
CA LEU A 134 16.69 -2.79 -5.12
C LEU A 134 16.72 -2.24 -3.71
N ILE A 135 17.64 -1.35 -3.43
CA ILE A 135 17.83 -0.72 -2.13
C ILE A 135 17.75 0.80 -2.32
N SER A 136 16.81 1.44 -1.65
CA SER A 136 16.73 2.91 -1.66
C SER A 136 17.60 3.50 -0.55
N THR A 137 18.32 4.57 -0.86
CA THR A 137 19.05 5.37 0.14
C THR A 137 18.19 6.50 0.71
N LYS A 138 16.90 6.61 0.29
CA LYS A 138 15.98 7.61 0.84
C LYS A 138 15.68 7.35 2.31
N PRO A 139 15.67 8.40 3.15
CA PRO A 139 15.25 8.28 4.54
C PRO A 139 13.88 7.61 4.69
N GLY A 140 13.79 6.63 5.58
CA GLY A 140 12.56 5.85 5.83
C GLY A 140 12.25 4.75 4.80
N GLN A 141 13.06 4.61 3.75
CA GLN A 141 12.92 3.54 2.74
C GLN A 141 14.17 2.65 2.67
N GLU A 142 15.21 2.98 3.40
CA GLU A 142 16.45 2.21 3.46
C GLU A 142 16.23 0.89 4.22
N ASN A 143 16.61 -0.22 3.59
CA ASN A 143 16.55 -1.57 4.17
C ASN A 143 17.79 -2.37 3.79
N LEU A 144 18.97 -1.76 3.87
CA LEU A 144 20.25 -2.38 3.48
C LEU A 144 20.51 -3.69 4.23
N GLU A 145 20.31 -3.71 5.56
CA GLU A 145 20.53 -4.91 6.37
C GLU A 145 19.67 -6.09 5.91
N LYS A 146 18.38 -5.84 5.61
CA LYS A 146 17.49 -6.88 5.09
C LYS A 146 17.93 -7.36 3.70
N ALA A 147 18.43 -6.47 2.86
CA ALA A 147 18.95 -6.83 1.54
C ALA A 147 20.23 -7.68 1.66
N LEU A 148 21.16 -7.31 2.56
CA LEU A 148 22.40 -8.04 2.81
C LEU A 148 22.15 -9.42 3.45
N SER A 149 21.09 -9.57 4.23
CA SER A 149 20.71 -10.84 4.86
C SER A 149 20.02 -11.82 3.90
N LEU A 150 19.61 -11.35 2.72
CA LEU A 150 18.90 -12.19 1.75
C LEU A 150 19.79 -13.32 1.26
N ARG A 151 19.30 -14.55 1.39
CA ARG A 151 19.95 -15.76 0.88
C ARG A 151 18.97 -16.55 0.02
N LEU A 152 19.34 -16.77 -1.24
CA LEU A 152 18.52 -17.49 -2.21
C LEU A 152 19.35 -18.65 -2.75
N LYS A 153 18.87 -19.88 -2.53
CA LYS A 153 19.54 -21.07 -3.07
C LYS A 153 19.53 -21.05 -4.60
N ASN A 154 20.67 -21.37 -5.21
CA ASN A 154 20.82 -21.48 -6.67
C ASN A 154 20.51 -20.20 -7.46
N LYS A 155 20.64 -19.03 -6.82
CA LYS A 155 20.43 -17.73 -7.49
C LYS A 155 21.61 -16.79 -7.24
N LYS A 156 22.01 -16.06 -8.30
CA LYS A 156 23.02 -15.01 -8.20
C LYS A 156 22.33 -13.69 -7.79
N ILE A 157 22.78 -13.10 -6.70
CA ILE A 157 22.18 -11.87 -6.14
C ILE A 157 23.10 -10.71 -6.44
N TYR A 158 22.53 -9.63 -6.99
CA TYR A 158 23.19 -8.36 -7.26
C TYR A 158 22.46 -7.25 -6.49
N LEU A 159 23.21 -6.41 -5.78
CA LEU A 159 22.65 -5.32 -4.99
C LEU A 159 22.72 -4.02 -5.79
N PHE A 160 21.59 -3.33 -5.87
CA PHE A 160 21.47 -2.05 -6.56
C PHE A 160 21.04 -0.97 -5.59
N LEU A 161 21.95 -0.04 -5.28
CA LEU A 161 21.68 1.10 -4.41
C LEU A 161 21.38 2.33 -5.24
N SER A 162 20.26 2.97 -4.95
CA SER A 162 19.88 4.22 -5.63
C SER A 162 19.06 5.11 -4.70
N ASN A 163 19.23 6.42 -4.84
CA ASN A 163 18.33 7.37 -4.18
C ASN A 163 16.96 7.36 -4.86
N ASN A 164 16.92 7.33 -6.19
CA ASN A 164 15.70 7.17 -6.98
C ASN A 164 15.79 5.89 -7.79
N ILE A 165 14.87 4.96 -7.52
CA ILE A 165 14.77 3.72 -8.31
C ILE A 165 13.93 4.04 -9.55
N ASP A 166 14.56 3.96 -10.73
CA ASP A 166 13.90 4.10 -12.01
C ASP A 166 13.75 2.71 -12.65
N ILE A 167 12.53 2.29 -12.87
CA ILE A 167 12.22 0.97 -13.47
C ILE A 167 12.61 0.89 -14.95
N ASN A 168 12.72 2.03 -15.64
CA ASN A 168 13.12 2.06 -17.04
C ASN A 168 14.60 1.69 -17.24
N GLU A 169 15.42 1.80 -16.18
CA GLU A 169 16.82 1.41 -16.21
C GLU A 169 17.05 -0.11 -16.06
N PHE A 170 16.01 -0.86 -15.71
CA PHE A 170 16.15 -2.29 -15.37
C PHE A 170 16.65 -3.14 -16.53
N GLU A 171 16.33 -2.77 -17.75
CA GLU A 171 16.74 -3.51 -18.96
C GLU A 171 18.26 -3.46 -19.21
N ASN A 172 18.94 -2.43 -18.68
CA ASN A 172 20.38 -2.21 -18.88
C ASN A 172 21.26 -3.21 -18.12
N PHE A 173 20.72 -3.98 -17.17
CA PHE A 173 21.52 -4.79 -16.24
C PHE A 173 21.53 -6.29 -16.51
N GLY A 174 20.76 -6.79 -17.47
CA GLY A 174 20.67 -8.23 -17.77
C GLY A 174 20.20 -9.07 -16.59
N ILE A 175 19.36 -8.49 -15.70
CA ILE A 175 18.77 -9.12 -14.53
C ILE A 175 17.44 -9.79 -14.91
N ASN A 176 17.23 -11.01 -14.43
CA ASN A 176 16.03 -11.77 -14.78
C ASN A 176 14.81 -11.39 -13.92
N SER A 177 15.01 -11.05 -12.66
CA SER A 177 13.94 -10.61 -11.75
C SER A 177 14.47 -9.66 -10.68
N TRP A 178 13.58 -8.81 -10.19
CA TRP A 178 13.92 -7.76 -9.24
C TRP A 178 13.16 -7.93 -7.92
N VAL A 179 13.89 -7.87 -6.82
CA VAL A 179 13.36 -7.87 -5.45
C VAL A 179 13.47 -6.46 -4.90
N ASN A 180 12.34 -5.91 -4.48
CA ASN A 180 12.26 -4.57 -3.92
C ASN A 180 12.31 -4.62 -2.39
N THR A 181 13.27 -3.91 -1.81
CA THR A 181 13.35 -3.69 -0.36
C THR A 181 12.95 -2.26 0.05
N ALA A 182 12.70 -1.39 -0.93
CA ALA A 182 12.33 0.01 -0.74
C ALA A 182 10.81 0.20 -0.58
N CYS A 183 10.24 1.21 -1.22
CA CYS A 183 8.81 1.49 -1.17
C CYS A 183 7.99 0.38 -1.84
N PRO A 184 7.04 -0.27 -1.15
CA PRO A 184 6.21 -1.34 -1.72
C PRO A 184 5.42 -0.95 -2.97
N ARG A 185 5.19 0.34 -3.20
CA ARG A 185 4.46 0.83 -4.38
C ARG A 185 5.09 0.40 -5.70
N LEU A 186 6.38 0.11 -5.72
CA LEU A 186 7.07 -0.34 -6.93
C LEU A 186 6.47 -1.61 -7.53
N ASP A 187 5.88 -2.50 -6.73
CA ASP A 187 5.23 -3.73 -7.24
C ASP A 187 3.86 -3.47 -7.88
N PHE A 188 3.30 -2.29 -7.68
CA PHE A 188 2.04 -1.89 -8.29
C PHE A 188 2.26 -1.40 -9.74
N ASP A 189 3.31 -0.64 -9.94
CA ASP A 189 3.61 0.01 -11.22
C ASP A 189 4.54 -0.84 -12.12
N SER A 190 5.23 -1.84 -11.57
CA SER A 190 6.25 -2.63 -12.27
C SER A 190 6.23 -4.12 -11.91
N SER A 191 6.99 -4.92 -12.67
CA SER A 191 7.12 -6.38 -12.47
C SER A 191 8.17 -6.75 -11.41
N VAL A 192 8.29 -5.97 -10.35
CA VAL A 192 9.16 -6.30 -9.21
C VAL A 192 8.39 -7.08 -8.15
N ILE A 193 9.10 -7.80 -7.30
CA ILE A 193 8.52 -8.47 -6.13
C ILE A 193 8.99 -7.80 -4.84
N ASN A 194 8.06 -7.43 -3.97
CA ASN A 194 8.44 -6.92 -2.65
C ASN A 194 9.01 -8.02 -1.77
N LEU A 195 10.09 -7.72 -1.05
CA LEU A 195 10.76 -8.67 -0.16
C LEU A 195 9.79 -9.31 0.84
N LYS A 196 8.81 -8.54 1.36
CA LYS A 196 7.79 -9.06 2.28
C LYS A 196 6.89 -10.16 1.68
N ASN A 197 6.81 -10.23 0.34
CA ASN A 197 5.99 -11.21 -0.37
C ASN A 197 6.79 -12.49 -0.72
N LEU A 198 8.09 -12.53 -0.42
CA LEU A 198 8.92 -13.72 -0.53
C LEU A 198 8.75 -14.55 0.75
N ASN A 199 7.95 -15.60 0.67
CA ASN A 199 7.87 -16.60 1.74
C ASN A 199 9.14 -17.43 1.71
N PHE A 200 10.11 -17.08 2.55
CA PHE A 200 11.25 -17.97 2.83
C PHE A 200 10.74 -19.10 3.75
N ARG A 201 10.45 -20.26 3.16
CA ARG A 201 10.34 -21.53 3.85
C ARG A 201 11.66 -22.27 3.79
#